data_70e5b647fa7dbb74d1ef82a2b695a392
#
_entry.id   70e5b647fa7dbb74d1ef82a2b695a392
#
_cell.length_a   1.000
_cell.length_b   1.000
_cell.length_c   1.000
_cell.angle_alpha   90.00
_cell.angle_beta   90.00
_cell.angle_gamma   90.00
#
_symmetry.space_group_name_H-M   'P 1'
#
loop_
_entity.id
_entity.type
_entity.pdbx_description
1 polymer ?
#
loop_
_entity_poly.entity_id
_entity_poly.type
_entity_poly.pdbx_seq_one_letter_code
_entity_poly.pdbx_strand_id
1 'polypeptide(L)'
;SAPGKRFEGDNKITDLLYLCKTHIEHNLPYDQIFQVVVDRYMAVEINLGVDVDLAMHLDKIRENLKKNPSADYIASRGEYLNAILVAAFLGYDFVDTADLIKFDNKGKILIEETDRLLREELTKHERAVLPGFYGSSTEGEIRTFSRGGSDITGALVARAIKADVYENWTDVSGFLMADPRIVKNPKQIKTISYKELRAPASSTKTPSTRQEWPTCL
;
A
#
# COMPACT_ATOMS: atom_id res chain seq x y z
N SER A 1 2.29 -0.13 -4.41
CA SER A 1 2.94 1.00 -3.67
C SER A 1 2.91 2.29 -4.47
N ALA A 2 2.95 3.44 -3.79
CA ALA A 2 3.15 4.72 -4.45
C ALA A 2 4.55 4.80 -5.10
N PRO A 3 4.75 5.63 -6.15
CA PRO A 3 6.05 5.79 -6.76
C PRO A 3 7.12 6.27 -5.77
N GLY A 4 8.27 5.61 -5.81
CA GLY A 4 9.43 5.96 -4.99
C GLY A 4 10.15 7.23 -5.45
N LYS A 5 11.35 7.44 -4.92
CA LYS A 5 12.26 8.50 -5.36
C LYS A 5 12.78 8.19 -6.76
N ARG A 6 12.92 9.22 -7.60
CA ARG A 6 13.50 9.11 -8.95
C ARG A 6 15.03 9.19 -8.93
N PHE A 7 15.57 9.91 -7.92
CA PHE A 7 17.01 10.13 -7.72
C PHE A 7 17.30 10.44 -6.25
N GLU A 8 18.56 10.44 -5.87
CA GLU A 8 18.99 10.85 -4.53
C GLU A 8 18.62 12.32 -4.28
N GLY A 9 17.98 12.60 -3.15
CA GLY A 9 17.46 13.94 -2.81
C GLY A 9 16.02 14.20 -3.27
N ASP A 10 15.40 13.33 -4.08
CA ASP A 10 13.99 13.47 -4.44
C ASP A 10 13.07 13.13 -3.25
N ASN A 11 11.88 13.71 -3.24
CA ASN A 11 10.87 13.42 -2.24
C ASN A 11 10.03 12.19 -2.65
N LYS A 12 9.63 11.36 -1.71
CA LYS A 12 8.62 10.34 -1.97
C LYS A 12 7.25 11.01 -2.15
N ILE A 13 6.39 10.41 -2.97
CA ILE A 13 5.01 10.90 -3.13
C ILE A 13 4.28 10.93 -1.79
N THR A 14 4.42 9.91 -0.97
CA THR A 14 3.77 9.82 0.34
C THR A 14 4.23 10.95 1.28
N ASP A 15 5.52 11.31 1.24
CA ASP A 15 6.05 12.42 2.05
C ASP A 15 5.47 13.78 1.60
N LEU A 16 5.32 13.99 0.28
CA LEU A 16 4.67 15.20 -0.26
C LEU A 16 3.19 15.28 0.13
N LEU A 17 2.49 14.14 0.11
CA LEU A 17 1.09 14.08 0.53
C LEU A 17 0.94 14.38 2.04
N TYR A 18 1.79 13.85 2.90
CA TYR A 18 1.81 14.21 4.32
C TYR A 18 2.16 15.68 4.53
N LEU A 19 3.08 16.25 3.74
CA LEU A 19 3.41 17.66 3.80
C LEU A 19 2.20 18.53 3.42
N CYS A 20 1.42 18.15 2.41
CA CYS A 20 0.14 18.81 2.10
C CYS A 20 -0.79 18.80 3.32
N LYS A 21 -0.93 17.65 4.01
CA LYS A 21 -1.76 17.55 5.23
C LYS A 21 -1.29 18.50 6.32
N THR A 22 0.01 18.53 6.61
CA THR A 22 0.58 19.45 7.60
C THR A 22 0.29 20.91 7.25
N HIS A 23 0.44 21.28 5.98
CA HIS A 23 0.11 22.65 5.53
C HIS A 23 -1.36 22.99 5.73
N ILE A 24 -2.27 22.06 5.40
CA ILE A 24 -3.71 22.25 5.61
C ILE A 24 -4.03 22.46 7.09
N GLU A 25 -3.46 21.66 7.99
CA GLU A 25 -3.66 21.77 9.44
C GLU A 25 -3.19 23.09 10.03
N HIS A 26 -2.17 23.70 9.42
CA HIS A 26 -1.62 24.98 9.84
C HIS A 26 -2.14 26.17 9.02
N ASN A 27 -3.16 25.97 8.18
CA ASN A 27 -3.70 26.97 7.26
C ASN A 27 -2.63 27.61 6.35
N LEU A 28 -1.64 26.83 5.93
CA LEU A 28 -0.60 27.23 4.99
C LEU A 28 -0.96 26.78 3.55
N PRO A 29 -0.48 27.49 2.51
CA PRO A 29 -0.71 27.11 1.13
C PRO A 29 -0.03 25.78 0.82
N TYR A 30 -0.75 24.84 0.22
CA TYR A 30 -0.26 23.50 -0.15
C TYR A 30 -0.27 23.26 -1.67
N ASP A 31 -0.81 24.20 -2.45
CA ASP A 31 -1.02 24.01 -3.89
C ASP A 31 0.26 23.67 -4.65
N GLN A 32 1.37 24.35 -4.33
CA GLN A 32 2.66 24.07 -4.98
C GLN A 32 3.18 22.68 -4.65
N ILE A 33 2.98 22.20 -3.42
CA ILE A 33 3.39 20.85 -2.99
C ILE A 33 2.55 19.81 -3.72
N PHE A 34 1.24 20.01 -3.76
CA PHE A 34 0.33 19.12 -4.47
C PHE A 34 0.58 19.14 -5.99
N GLN A 35 0.95 20.28 -6.56
CA GLN A 35 1.31 20.37 -7.98
C GLN A 35 2.50 19.47 -8.33
N VAL A 36 3.51 19.35 -7.45
CA VAL A 36 4.60 18.39 -7.66
C VAL A 36 4.11 16.95 -7.76
N VAL A 37 3.10 16.59 -6.94
CA VAL A 37 2.45 15.27 -7.02
C VAL A 37 1.73 15.10 -8.36
N VAL A 38 0.96 16.11 -8.77
CA VAL A 38 0.25 16.13 -10.07
C VAL A 38 1.24 15.93 -11.23
N ASP A 39 2.29 16.75 -11.29
CA ASP A 39 3.26 16.71 -12.38
C ASP A 39 3.95 15.35 -12.49
N ARG A 40 4.22 14.71 -11.34
CA ARG A 40 4.85 13.37 -11.32
C ARG A 40 3.92 12.29 -11.85
N TYR A 41 2.66 12.29 -11.49
CA TYR A 41 1.70 11.30 -11.96
C TYR A 41 1.36 11.51 -13.43
N MET A 42 1.17 12.75 -13.88
CA MET A 42 0.96 13.06 -15.28
C MET A 42 2.15 12.64 -16.14
N ALA A 43 3.38 12.86 -15.66
CA ALA A 43 4.58 12.37 -16.36
C ALA A 43 4.65 10.84 -16.45
N VAL A 44 4.19 10.11 -15.40
CA VAL A 44 4.13 8.64 -15.43
C VAL A 44 3.08 8.17 -16.44
N GLU A 45 1.88 8.76 -16.45
CA GLU A 45 0.82 8.46 -17.42
C GLU A 45 1.31 8.59 -18.86
N ILE A 46 1.93 9.74 -19.18
CA ILE A 46 2.50 10.02 -20.50
C ILE A 46 3.60 9.01 -20.87
N ASN A 47 4.53 8.73 -19.95
CA ASN A 47 5.65 7.83 -20.22
C ASN A 47 5.20 6.36 -20.39
N LEU A 48 4.12 5.95 -19.72
CA LEU A 48 3.53 4.63 -19.88
C LEU A 48 2.69 4.53 -21.16
N GLY A 49 2.30 5.66 -21.76
CA GLY A 49 1.41 5.71 -22.92
C GLY A 49 0.00 5.19 -22.61
N VAL A 50 -0.46 5.39 -21.40
CA VAL A 50 -1.82 5.04 -20.97
C VAL A 50 -2.70 6.28 -20.87
N ASP A 51 -4.00 6.12 -21.04
CA ASP A 51 -5.00 7.18 -20.89
C ASP A 51 -6.08 6.69 -19.91
N VAL A 52 -6.06 7.21 -18.68
CA VAL A 52 -6.97 6.81 -17.61
C VAL A 52 -7.75 8.00 -17.03
N ASP A 53 -7.74 9.14 -17.74
CA ASP A 53 -8.31 10.40 -17.24
C ASP A 53 -7.77 10.73 -15.82
N LEU A 54 -6.47 10.58 -15.65
CA LEU A 54 -5.79 10.78 -14.36
C LEU A 54 -6.04 12.20 -13.81
N ALA A 55 -6.24 13.17 -14.70
CA ALA A 55 -6.57 14.54 -14.33
C ALA A 55 -7.86 14.61 -13.51
N MET A 56 -8.89 13.88 -13.89
CA MET A 56 -10.15 13.80 -13.12
C MET A 56 -9.93 13.25 -11.71
N HIS A 57 -9.11 12.21 -11.56
CA HIS A 57 -8.79 11.65 -10.26
C HIS A 57 -7.99 12.63 -9.38
N LEU A 58 -7.04 13.34 -9.98
CA LEU A 58 -6.23 14.36 -9.29
C LEU A 58 -7.08 15.56 -8.87
N ASP A 59 -8.00 16.01 -9.71
CA ASP A 59 -8.92 17.11 -9.38
C ASP A 59 -9.88 16.71 -8.24
N LYS A 60 -10.39 15.48 -8.25
CA LYS A 60 -11.20 14.96 -7.14
C LYS A 60 -10.42 14.95 -5.81
N ILE A 61 -9.14 14.58 -5.86
CA ILE A 61 -8.27 14.64 -4.68
C ILE A 61 -8.08 16.10 -4.24
N ARG A 62 -7.79 17.01 -5.16
CA ARG A 62 -7.64 18.45 -4.89
C ARG A 62 -8.88 19.04 -4.21
N GLU A 63 -10.07 18.71 -4.70
CA GLU A 63 -11.32 19.16 -4.07
C GLU A 63 -11.52 18.59 -2.65
N ASN A 64 -11.10 17.35 -2.44
CA ASN A 64 -11.15 16.76 -1.10
C ASN A 64 -10.12 17.40 -0.14
N LEU A 65 -8.94 17.78 -0.63
CA LEU A 65 -7.94 18.49 0.20
C LEU A 65 -8.50 19.78 0.82
N LYS A 66 -9.36 20.51 0.11
CA LYS A 66 -10.03 21.72 0.61
C LYS A 66 -10.93 21.46 1.83
N LYS A 67 -11.38 20.21 2.01
CA LYS A 67 -12.26 19.79 3.11
C LYS A 67 -11.50 19.32 4.36
N ASN A 68 -10.18 19.51 4.39
CA ASN A 68 -9.30 19.04 5.45
C ASN A 68 -9.49 17.54 5.80
N PRO A 69 -9.29 16.63 4.84
CA PRO A 69 -9.54 15.20 5.04
C PRO A 69 -8.55 14.58 6.04
N SER A 70 -8.81 13.34 6.45
CA SER A 70 -7.92 12.61 7.36
C SER A 70 -6.52 12.40 6.75
N ALA A 71 -5.52 12.23 7.59
CA ALA A 71 -4.17 11.89 7.15
C ALA A 71 -4.15 10.55 6.37
N ASP A 72 -4.98 9.59 6.79
CA ASP A 72 -5.14 8.30 6.12
C ASP A 72 -5.66 8.45 4.68
N TYR A 73 -6.68 9.31 4.49
CA TYR A 73 -7.15 9.62 3.15
C TYR A 73 -6.02 10.18 2.28
N ILE A 74 -5.31 11.19 2.76
CA ILE A 74 -4.26 11.85 1.97
C ILE A 74 -3.15 10.85 1.63
N ALA A 75 -2.64 10.12 2.62
CA ALA A 75 -1.56 9.14 2.44
C ALA A 75 -1.93 8.05 1.41
N SER A 76 -3.17 7.56 1.46
CA SER A 76 -3.64 6.49 0.55
C SER A 76 -3.71 6.90 -0.92
N ARG A 77 -3.78 8.19 -1.22
CA ARG A 77 -3.95 8.67 -2.61
C ARG A 77 -2.76 8.38 -3.51
N GLY A 78 -1.56 8.26 -2.95
CA GLY A 78 -0.40 7.80 -3.70
C GLY A 78 -0.57 6.36 -4.22
N GLU A 79 -0.96 5.44 -3.35
CA GLU A 79 -1.22 4.04 -3.75
C GLU A 79 -2.39 3.93 -4.74
N TYR A 80 -3.46 4.68 -4.48
CA TYR A 80 -4.65 4.74 -5.34
C TYR A 80 -4.31 5.14 -6.77
N LEU A 81 -3.65 6.28 -6.97
CA LEU A 81 -3.28 6.78 -8.30
C LEU A 81 -2.32 5.83 -9.02
N ASN A 82 -1.35 5.26 -8.29
CA ASN A 82 -0.42 4.32 -8.88
C ASN A 82 -1.10 3.02 -9.33
N ALA A 83 -2.05 2.52 -8.56
CA ALA A 83 -2.77 1.30 -8.91
C ALA A 83 -3.63 1.49 -10.18
N ILE A 84 -4.24 2.66 -10.37
CA ILE A 84 -4.97 3.00 -11.61
C ILE A 84 -4.02 2.94 -12.82
N LEU A 85 -2.85 3.60 -12.73
CA LEU A 85 -1.87 3.59 -13.82
C LEU A 85 -1.33 2.19 -14.13
N VAL A 86 -1.03 1.41 -13.08
CA VAL A 86 -0.55 0.03 -13.25
C VAL A 86 -1.62 -0.86 -13.85
N ALA A 87 -2.87 -0.72 -13.42
CA ALA A 87 -4.00 -1.47 -14.00
C ALA A 87 -4.13 -1.21 -15.50
N ALA A 88 -4.13 0.06 -15.90
CA ALA A 88 -4.21 0.43 -17.31
C ALA A 88 -3.00 -0.05 -18.12
N PHE A 89 -1.79 0.08 -17.57
CA PHE A 89 -0.57 -0.37 -18.23
C PHE A 89 -0.54 -1.88 -18.47
N LEU A 90 -1.08 -2.67 -17.52
CA LEU A 90 -1.17 -4.13 -17.63
C LEU A 90 -2.40 -4.60 -18.41
N GLY A 91 -3.35 -3.73 -18.69
CA GLY A 91 -4.65 -4.10 -19.26
C GLY A 91 -5.51 -4.92 -18.28
N TYR A 92 -5.41 -4.65 -16.99
CA TYR A 92 -6.13 -5.31 -15.89
C TYR A 92 -7.19 -4.38 -15.32
N ASP A 93 -8.17 -4.95 -14.64
CA ASP A 93 -9.19 -4.16 -13.95
C ASP A 93 -8.62 -3.48 -12.70
N PHE A 94 -9.00 -2.23 -12.47
CA PHE A 94 -8.71 -1.54 -11.21
C PHE A 94 -9.81 -1.81 -10.19
N VAL A 95 -9.45 -2.27 -9.00
CA VAL A 95 -10.39 -2.55 -7.90
C VAL A 95 -9.92 -1.84 -6.64
N ASP A 96 -10.71 -0.87 -6.13
CA ASP A 96 -10.33 -0.08 -4.95
C ASP A 96 -10.48 -0.90 -3.66
N THR A 97 -9.42 -1.01 -2.87
CA THR A 97 -9.43 -1.71 -1.58
C THR A 97 -10.27 -1.01 -0.51
N ALA A 98 -10.59 0.28 -0.68
CA ALA A 98 -11.51 0.99 0.19
C ALA A 98 -12.90 0.33 0.27
N ASP A 99 -13.34 -0.27 -0.81
CA ASP A 99 -14.64 -0.94 -0.87
C ASP A 99 -14.61 -2.35 -0.25
N LEU A 100 -13.44 -2.95 -0.13
CA LEU A 100 -13.27 -4.37 0.17
C LEU A 100 -12.65 -4.66 1.53
N ILE A 101 -11.68 -3.86 1.97
CA ILE A 101 -11.00 -4.04 3.25
C ILE A 101 -11.67 -3.16 4.31
N LYS A 102 -12.27 -3.79 5.31
CA LYS A 102 -13.06 -3.10 6.34
C LYS A 102 -12.40 -3.12 7.70
N PHE A 103 -12.46 -1.98 8.36
CA PHE A 103 -11.97 -1.78 9.71
C PHE A 103 -13.12 -1.46 10.67
N ASP A 104 -13.02 -1.95 11.89
CA ASP A 104 -13.90 -1.54 12.98
C ASP A 104 -13.52 -0.13 13.50
N ASN A 105 -14.31 0.39 14.44
CA ASN A 105 -14.08 1.71 15.03
C ASN A 105 -12.77 1.82 15.83
N LYS A 106 -12.13 0.68 16.14
CA LYS A 106 -10.84 0.61 16.84
C LYS A 106 -9.66 0.44 15.88
N GLY A 107 -9.91 0.42 14.56
CA GLY A 107 -8.90 0.22 13.53
C GLY A 107 -8.46 -1.24 13.36
N LYS A 108 -9.23 -2.21 13.88
CA LYS A 108 -8.98 -3.63 13.65
C LYS A 108 -9.70 -4.09 12.39
N ILE A 109 -9.07 -4.94 11.59
CA ILE A 109 -9.65 -5.49 10.37
C ILE A 109 -10.83 -6.39 10.72
N LEU A 110 -11.95 -6.18 10.04
CA LEU A 110 -13.12 -7.06 10.05
C LEU A 110 -12.88 -8.20 9.06
N ILE A 111 -12.20 -9.23 9.55
CA ILE A 111 -11.64 -10.32 8.75
C ILE A 111 -12.68 -11.03 7.89
N GLU A 112 -13.79 -11.45 8.49
CA GLU A 112 -14.84 -12.23 7.80
C GLU A 112 -15.53 -11.40 6.72
N GLU A 113 -15.82 -10.14 7.03
CA GLU A 113 -16.43 -9.21 6.08
C GLU A 113 -15.47 -8.89 4.93
N THR A 114 -14.21 -8.60 5.23
CA THR A 114 -13.15 -8.36 4.26
C THR A 114 -12.97 -9.56 3.33
N ASP A 115 -12.91 -10.78 3.86
CA ASP A 115 -12.79 -12.01 3.06
C ASP A 115 -13.99 -12.21 2.13
N ARG A 116 -15.19 -11.96 2.64
CA ARG A 116 -16.40 -12.07 1.84
C ARG A 116 -16.38 -11.07 0.69
N LEU A 117 -16.13 -9.79 0.97
CA LEU A 117 -16.10 -8.73 -0.03
C LEU A 117 -15.02 -8.95 -1.08
N LEU A 118 -13.79 -9.30 -0.66
CA LEU A 118 -12.68 -9.61 -1.56
C LEU A 118 -13.03 -10.78 -2.49
N ARG A 119 -13.62 -11.85 -1.96
CA ARG A 119 -13.99 -13.01 -2.75
C ARG A 119 -15.11 -12.69 -3.74
N GLU A 120 -16.17 -12.02 -3.29
CA GLU A 120 -17.30 -11.65 -4.12
C GLU A 120 -16.88 -10.71 -5.26
N GLU A 121 -15.96 -9.79 -5.01
CA GLU A 121 -15.51 -8.86 -6.04
C GLU A 121 -14.52 -9.52 -6.99
N LEU A 122 -13.46 -10.14 -6.45
CA LEU A 122 -12.36 -10.64 -7.28
C LEU A 122 -12.74 -11.83 -8.17
N THR A 123 -13.80 -12.55 -7.85
CA THR A 123 -14.34 -13.59 -8.76
C THR A 123 -14.96 -13.04 -10.04
N LYS A 124 -15.23 -11.74 -10.11
CA LYS A 124 -15.78 -11.09 -11.31
C LYS A 124 -14.68 -10.70 -12.31
N HIS A 125 -13.42 -10.74 -11.90
CA HIS A 125 -12.27 -10.27 -12.65
C HIS A 125 -11.33 -11.43 -12.97
N GLU A 126 -10.90 -11.54 -14.22
CA GLU A 126 -9.84 -12.48 -14.58
C GLU A 126 -8.49 -12.03 -14.00
N ARG A 127 -8.25 -10.73 -14.04
CA ARG A 127 -7.02 -10.07 -13.55
C ARG A 127 -7.37 -8.71 -12.98
N ALA A 128 -6.88 -8.42 -11.79
CA ALA A 128 -7.13 -7.16 -11.12
C ALA A 128 -5.87 -6.57 -10.49
N VAL A 129 -5.82 -5.24 -10.42
CA VAL A 129 -4.84 -4.48 -9.64
C VAL A 129 -5.56 -3.81 -8.49
N LEU A 130 -5.09 -4.07 -7.30
CA LEU A 130 -5.60 -3.47 -6.07
C LEU A 130 -4.52 -2.56 -5.45
N PRO A 131 -4.88 -1.34 -5.03
CA PRO A 131 -3.97 -0.54 -4.21
C PRO A 131 -3.78 -1.22 -2.86
N GLY A 132 -2.55 -1.28 -2.38
CA GLY A 132 -2.26 -1.78 -1.03
C GLY A 132 -2.36 -0.69 0.03
N PHE A 133 -2.08 -1.04 1.30
CA PHE A 133 -1.85 -0.10 2.40
C PHE A 133 -3.11 0.47 3.07
N TYR A 134 -4.30 0.43 2.48
CA TYR A 134 -5.51 1.03 3.04
C TYR A 134 -6.78 0.21 2.78
N GLY A 135 -7.82 0.56 3.49
CA GLY A 135 -9.20 0.15 3.33
C GLY A 135 -10.12 1.25 3.84
N SER A 136 -11.28 0.91 4.34
CA SER A 136 -12.19 1.89 4.97
C SER A 136 -12.81 1.37 6.27
N SER A 137 -13.28 2.30 7.10
CA SER A 137 -14.15 1.98 8.23
C SER A 137 -15.53 1.54 7.73
N THR A 138 -16.37 1.04 8.64
CA THR A 138 -17.77 0.73 8.37
C THR A 138 -18.59 1.96 7.95
N GLU A 139 -18.12 3.16 8.28
CA GLU A 139 -18.72 4.45 7.91
C GLU A 139 -18.21 4.99 6.57
N GLY A 140 -17.27 4.26 5.91
CA GLY A 140 -16.69 4.64 4.61
C GLY A 140 -15.50 5.58 4.70
N GLU A 141 -15.01 5.91 5.91
CA GLU A 141 -13.80 6.70 6.06
C GLU A 141 -12.56 5.86 5.72
N ILE A 142 -11.66 6.43 4.92
CA ILE A 142 -10.39 5.76 4.60
C ILE A 142 -9.57 5.55 5.88
N ARG A 143 -9.02 4.34 6.01
CA ARG A 143 -8.11 3.94 7.08
C ARG A 143 -6.89 3.26 6.48
N THR A 144 -5.71 3.65 6.96
CA THR A 144 -4.45 3.03 6.56
C THR A 144 -4.00 2.01 7.60
N PHE A 145 -3.23 1.01 7.14
CA PHE A 145 -2.55 0.11 8.06
C PHE A 145 -1.39 0.84 8.74
N SER A 146 -1.17 0.57 10.00
CA SER A 146 -0.11 1.22 10.77
C SER A 146 1.30 0.86 10.28
N ARG A 147 1.49 -0.33 9.68
CA ARG A 147 2.78 -0.83 9.21
C ARG A 147 2.61 -1.98 8.22
N GLY A 148 3.48 -2.07 7.21
CA GLY A 148 3.49 -3.20 6.26
C GLY A 148 2.18 -3.37 5.50
N GLY A 149 1.43 -2.30 5.29
CA GLY A 149 0.05 -2.37 4.80
C GLY A 149 -0.10 -3.01 3.44
N SER A 150 0.87 -2.81 2.55
CA SER A 150 0.84 -3.45 1.22
C SER A 150 1.02 -4.97 1.33
N ASP A 151 1.92 -5.43 2.20
CA ASP A 151 2.13 -6.87 2.45
C ASP A 151 0.89 -7.50 3.10
N ILE A 152 0.27 -6.79 4.06
CA ILE A 152 -0.97 -7.22 4.70
C ILE A 152 -2.10 -7.30 3.67
N THR A 153 -2.23 -6.30 2.80
CA THR A 153 -3.23 -6.30 1.72
C THR A 153 -3.06 -7.54 0.83
N GLY A 154 -1.83 -7.81 0.38
CA GLY A 154 -1.54 -8.99 -0.45
C GLY A 154 -1.89 -10.30 0.25
N ALA A 155 -1.57 -10.42 1.54
CA ALA A 155 -1.91 -11.61 2.34
C ALA A 155 -3.43 -11.79 2.51
N LEU A 156 -4.18 -10.69 2.75
CA LEU A 156 -5.64 -10.72 2.83
C LEU A 156 -6.26 -11.18 1.51
N VAL A 157 -5.79 -10.62 0.39
CA VAL A 157 -6.25 -11.00 -0.95
C VAL A 157 -5.97 -12.49 -1.20
N ALA A 158 -4.71 -12.93 -1.02
CA ALA A 158 -4.32 -14.32 -1.25
C ALA A 158 -5.16 -15.31 -0.43
N ARG A 159 -5.43 -14.99 0.83
CA ARG A 159 -6.29 -15.80 1.70
C ARG A 159 -7.73 -15.82 1.20
N ALA A 160 -8.30 -14.67 0.89
CA ALA A 160 -9.71 -14.54 0.49
C ALA A 160 -10.02 -15.36 -0.76
N ILE A 161 -9.14 -15.32 -1.77
CA ILE A 161 -9.31 -16.07 -3.03
C ILE A 161 -8.73 -17.49 -2.97
N LYS A 162 -8.12 -17.89 -1.85
CA LYS A 162 -7.42 -19.16 -1.67
C LYS A 162 -6.37 -19.38 -2.75
N ALA A 163 -5.50 -18.38 -2.92
CA ALA A 163 -4.43 -18.41 -3.92
C ALA A 163 -3.49 -19.60 -3.68
N ASP A 164 -3.10 -20.29 -4.75
CA ASP A 164 -2.11 -21.36 -4.71
C ASP A 164 -0.72 -20.82 -4.41
N VAL A 165 -0.42 -19.61 -4.86
CA VAL A 165 0.87 -18.93 -4.67
C VAL A 165 0.64 -17.46 -4.36
N TYR A 166 1.38 -16.95 -3.38
CA TYR A 166 1.52 -15.51 -3.11
C TYR A 166 2.99 -15.12 -3.26
N GLU A 167 3.27 -14.24 -4.22
CA GLU A 167 4.61 -13.70 -4.46
C GLU A 167 4.71 -12.28 -3.90
N ASN A 168 5.67 -12.05 -3.00
CA ASN A 168 5.97 -10.72 -2.49
C ASN A 168 7.25 -10.18 -3.13
N TRP A 169 7.11 -9.26 -4.05
CA TRP A 169 8.21 -8.63 -4.76
C TRP A 169 8.72 -7.43 -3.95
N THR A 170 10.01 -7.43 -3.66
CA THR A 170 10.67 -6.43 -2.82
C THR A 170 12.07 -6.11 -3.36
N ASP A 171 12.68 -5.03 -2.88
CA ASP A 171 14.02 -4.58 -3.23
C ASP A 171 15.15 -5.33 -2.50
N VAL A 172 14.80 -6.33 -1.67
CA VAL A 172 15.76 -7.17 -0.96
C VAL A 172 15.65 -8.62 -1.43
N SER A 173 16.75 -9.37 -1.37
CA SER A 173 16.84 -10.74 -1.89
C SER A 173 16.15 -11.80 -1.02
N GLY A 174 15.14 -11.45 -0.23
CA GLY A 174 14.41 -12.36 0.65
C GLY A 174 14.98 -12.43 2.06
N PHE A 175 14.67 -13.52 2.78
CA PHE A 175 15.11 -13.68 4.16
C PHE A 175 16.58 -14.11 4.24
N LEU A 176 17.34 -13.46 5.10
CA LEU A 176 18.73 -13.80 5.39
C LEU A 176 18.83 -14.60 6.69
N MET A 177 19.80 -15.51 6.77
CA MET A 177 20.04 -16.33 7.96
C MET A 177 20.56 -15.53 9.16
N ALA A 178 21.12 -14.34 8.91
CA ALA A 178 21.63 -13.44 9.93
C ALA A 178 21.52 -11.97 9.46
N ASP A 179 21.60 -11.04 10.41
CA ASP A 179 21.63 -9.61 10.12
C ASP A 179 22.93 -9.26 9.33
N PRO A 180 22.82 -8.68 8.12
CA PRO A 180 24.00 -8.33 7.31
C PRO A 180 24.89 -7.25 7.94
N ARG A 181 24.42 -6.54 8.97
CA ARG A 181 25.21 -5.61 9.77
C ARG A 181 26.14 -6.31 10.76
N ILE A 182 25.82 -7.56 11.12
CA ILE A 182 26.56 -8.38 12.08
C ILE A 182 27.40 -9.43 11.37
N VAL A 183 26.81 -10.11 10.39
CA VAL A 183 27.44 -11.19 9.65
C VAL A 183 27.71 -10.74 8.22
N LYS A 184 28.98 -10.70 7.84
CA LYS A 184 29.35 -10.36 6.47
C LYS A 184 28.92 -11.48 5.50
N ASN A 185 28.13 -11.11 4.48
CA ASN A 185 27.58 -12.03 3.47
C ASN A 185 26.73 -13.16 4.07
N PRO A 186 25.64 -12.88 4.79
CA PRO A 186 24.76 -13.90 5.33
C PRO A 186 24.08 -14.68 4.19
N LYS A 187 23.91 -15.98 4.37
CA LYS A 187 23.23 -16.82 3.38
C LYS A 187 21.74 -16.50 3.33
N GLN A 188 21.18 -16.55 2.12
CA GLN A 188 19.75 -16.43 1.90
C GLN A 188 19.03 -17.71 2.30
N ILE A 189 17.88 -17.59 2.95
CA ILE A 189 16.97 -18.69 3.24
C ILE A 189 16.16 -18.97 1.97
N LYS A 190 16.36 -20.12 1.34
CA LYS A 190 15.64 -20.49 0.12
C LYS A 190 14.24 -21.00 0.37
N THR A 191 14.07 -21.71 1.48
CA THR A 191 12.79 -22.32 1.87
C THR A 191 12.69 -22.31 3.38
N ILE A 192 11.57 -21.89 3.90
CA ILE A 192 11.26 -21.88 5.33
C ILE A 192 9.80 -22.31 5.52
N SER A 193 9.55 -23.20 6.45
CA SER A 193 8.19 -23.55 6.80
C SER A 193 7.53 -22.47 7.65
N TYR A 194 6.21 -22.39 7.59
CA TYR A 194 5.44 -21.44 8.40
C TYR A 194 5.68 -21.65 9.92
N LYS A 195 5.90 -22.90 10.35
CA LYS A 195 6.23 -23.24 11.73
C LYS A 195 7.59 -22.66 12.16
N GLU A 196 8.60 -22.74 11.30
CA GLU A 196 9.92 -22.16 11.56
C GLU A 196 9.87 -20.63 11.57
N LEU A 197 9.10 -20.02 10.67
CA LEU A 197 8.91 -18.58 10.62
C LEU A 197 8.26 -18.03 11.90
N ARG A 198 7.36 -18.80 12.53
CA ARG A 198 6.69 -18.43 13.79
C ARG A 198 7.49 -18.78 15.05
N ALA A 199 8.50 -19.62 14.94
CA ALA A 199 9.32 -19.95 16.09
C ALA A 199 9.98 -18.67 16.63
N PRO A 200 9.84 -18.32 17.91
CA PRO A 200 10.54 -17.19 18.47
C PRO A 200 12.04 -17.43 18.29
N ALA A 201 12.79 -16.44 17.82
CA ALA A 201 14.23 -16.47 17.77
C ALA A 201 14.74 -16.52 19.22
N SER A 202 14.77 -17.72 19.79
CA SER A 202 15.21 -18.00 21.15
C SER A 202 16.70 -18.04 21.19
N SER A 203 17.39 -16.94 21.00
CA SER A 203 18.75 -16.73 21.52
C SER A 203 19.52 -15.53 20.96
N THR A 204 18.97 -14.68 20.13
CA THR A 204 19.67 -13.44 19.79
C THR A 204 18.76 -12.24 19.99
N LYS A 205 19.03 -11.46 21.02
CA LYS A 205 18.51 -10.10 21.18
C LYS A 205 19.02 -9.27 20.01
N THR A 206 18.30 -9.24 18.90
CA THR A 206 18.48 -8.21 17.88
C THR A 206 17.31 -7.26 17.97
N PRO A 207 17.53 -5.98 18.30
CA PRO A 207 16.50 -4.97 18.26
C PRO A 207 16.19 -4.66 16.79
N SER A 208 14.91 -4.53 16.47
CA SER A 208 14.41 -3.75 15.35
C SER A 208 14.11 -4.37 13.99
N THR A 209 13.79 -5.64 13.86
CA THR A 209 12.99 -6.09 12.70
C THR A 209 11.98 -7.17 13.12
N ARG A 210 11.14 -6.82 14.07
CA ARG A 210 9.94 -7.60 14.30
C ARG A 210 8.93 -7.15 13.23
N GLN A 211 8.96 -7.77 12.06
CA GLN A 211 7.77 -7.86 11.23
C GLN A 211 6.79 -8.75 12.00
N GLU A 212 5.91 -8.13 12.76
CA GLU A 212 4.75 -8.83 13.30
C GLU A 212 3.82 -9.06 12.11
N TRP A 213 3.94 -10.22 11.50
CA TRP A 213 2.93 -10.70 10.58
C TRP A 213 1.66 -10.86 11.39
N PRO A 214 0.55 -10.26 10.95
CA PRO A 214 -0.73 -10.53 11.59
C PRO A 214 -0.94 -12.03 11.56
N THR A 215 -1.35 -12.59 12.71
CA THR A 215 -1.81 -13.97 12.81
C THR A 215 -3.11 -14.10 12.02
N CYS A 216 -2.99 -14.17 10.71
CA CYS A 216 -4.08 -14.46 9.79
C CYS A 216 -4.02 -15.96 9.49
N LEU A 217 -4.58 -16.75 10.40
CA LEU A 217 -5.15 -18.08 10.19
C LEU A 217 -6.37 -18.21 11.06
#